data_3c4f95964077aa0c77c14111d75ba479
#
_entry.id   3c4f95964077aa0c77c14111d75ba479
#
_cell.length_a   1.000
_cell.length_b   1.000
_cell.length_c   1.000
_cell.angle_alpha   90.00
_cell.angle_beta   90.00
_cell.angle_gamma   90.00
#
_symmetry.space_group_name_H-M   'P 1'
#
loop_
_entity.id
_entity.type
_entity.pdbx_description
1 polymer ?
#
loop_
_entity_poly.entity_id
_entity_poly.type
_entity_poly.pdbx_seq_one_letter_code
_entity_poly.pdbx_strand_id
1 'polypeptide(L)'
;KSYYLYMGRLVQDKNPDYLIKAFMQANLADKKLVIAGSNDVMPEYVQYLRELAKESKSIIFTGAVYDRDKDKLLEACLAFCIPSTIEGLSITLLEAMSHGRICIASDIPANKEALGDSGVWCKYEDVDDLASKIIFVATNYDKIAWQEYYNLKRIKERFIWRTVAEQYASYLHRIVAN
;
A
#
# COMPACT_ATOMS: atom_id res chain seq x y z
N LYS A 1 -14.04 -9.74 -0.57
CA LYS A 1 -13.30 -8.48 -0.37
C LYS A 1 -13.75 -7.48 -1.43
N SER A 2 -14.16 -6.28 -1.01
CA SER A 2 -14.91 -5.36 -1.88
C SER A 2 -14.21 -4.01 -2.11
N TYR A 3 -13.02 -3.77 -1.53
CA TYR A 3 -12.35 -2.48 -1.70
C TYR A 3 -10.83 -2.57 -1.75
N TYR A 4 -10.25 -1.62 -2.46
CA TYR A 4 -8.82 -1.27 -2.44
C TYR A 4 -8.57 -0.28 -1.31
N LEU A 5 -7.44 -0.38 -0.65
CA LEU A 5 -7.08 0.46 0.47
C LEU A 5 -5.78 1.23 0.18
N TYR A 6 -5.85 2.53 0.29
CA TYR A 6 -4.68 3.38 0.50
C TYR A 6 -4.66 3.81 1.96
N MET A 7 -3.49 3.79 2.58
CA MET A 7 -3.32 4.27 3.95
C MET A 7 -1.97 4.98 4.10
N GLY A 8 -2.01 6.27 4.48
CA GLY A 8 -0.81 7.06 4.66
C GLY A 8 -1.09 8.56 4.66
N ARG A 9 -0.03 9.35 4.76
CA ARG A 9 -0.13 10.81 4.62
C ARG A 9 -0.63 11.17 3.21
N LEU A 10 -1.51 12.15 3.13
CA LEU A 10 -2.03 12.65 1.85
C LEU A 10 -1.11 13.76 1.33
N VAL A 11 0.03 13.35 0.77
CA VAL A 11 1.06 14.23 0.20
C VAL A 11 1.41 13.79 -1.22
N GLN A 12 1.97 14.70 -2.02
CA GLN A 12 2.20 14.49 -3.45
C GLN A 12 3.11 13.29 -3.75
N ASP A 13 4.20 13.12 -3.01
CA ASP A 13 5.15 12.00 -3.19
C ASP A 13 4.57 10.61 -2.90
N LYS A 14 3.37 10.54 -2.31
CA LYS A 14 2.61 9.30 -2.09
C LYS A 14 1.58 9.00 -3.17
N ASN A 15 1.37 9.92 -4.10
CA ASN A 15 0.52 9.79 -5.30
C ASN A 15 -0.92 9.30 -5.06
N PRO A 16 -1.64 9.74 -4.01
CA PRO A 16 -3.04 9.36 -3.84
C PRO A 16 -3.94 9.87 -4.98
N ASP A 17 -3.58 10.97 -5.65
CA ASP A 17 -4.29 11.51 -6.80
C ASP A 17 -4.17 10.60 -8.04
N TYR A 18 -2.99 10.01 -8.29
CA TYR A 18 -2.82 9.02 -9.34
C TYR A 18 -3.67 7.77 -9.07
N LEU A 19 -3.74 7.34 -7.80
CA LEU A 19 -4.58 6.21 -7.42
C LEU A 19 -6.07 6.51 -7.62
N ILE A 20 -6.54 7.69 -7.27
CA ILE A 20 -7.92 8.13 -7.52
C ILE A 20 -8.23 8.09 -9.01
N LYS A 21 -7.38 8.70 -9.85
CA LYS A 21 -7.54 8.72 -11.32
C LYS A 21 -7.56 7.29 -11.88
N ALA A 22 -6.61 6.46 -11.47
CA ALA A 22 -6.51 5.07 -11.92
C ALA A 22 -7.72 4.22 -11.51
N PHE A 23 -8.22 4.39 -10.29
CA PHE A 23 -9.39 3.68 -9.81
C PHE A 23 -10.67 4.10 -10.57
N MET A 24 -10.83 5.39 -10.85
CA MET A 24 -11.95 5.89 -11.66
C MET A 24 -11.87 5.35 -13.09
N GLN A 25 -10.70 5.32 -13.68
CA GLN A 25 -10.46 4.75 -15.01
C GLN A 25 -10.70 3.24 -15.07
N ALA A 26 -10.34 2.50 -14.02
CA ALA A 26 -10.60 1.06 -13.93
C ALA A 26 -12.09 0.72 -13.94
N ASN A 27 -12.96 1.64 -13.55
CA ASN A 27 -14.43 1.59 -13.63
C ASN A 27 -15.03 0.26 -13.12
N LEU A 28 -14.61 -0.18 -11.94
CA LEU A 28 -15.07 -1.42 -11.32
C LEU A 28 -16.34 -1.15 -10.50
N ALA A 29 -17.49 -1.50 -11.05
CA ALA A 29 -18.83 -1.15 -10.49
C ALA A 29 -19.10 -1.73 -9.09
N ASP A 30 -18.50 -2.89 -8.76
CA ASP A 30 -18.70 -3.61 -7.50
C ASP A 30 -17.57 -3.38 -6.48
N LYS A 31 -16.61 -2.53 -6.78
CA LYS A 31 -15.47 -2.24 -5.93
C LYS A 31 -15.49 -0.81 -5.41
N LYS A 32 -14.80 -0.59 -4.30
CA LYS A 32 -14.58 0.72 -3.71
C LYS A 32 -13.09 1.01 -3.55
N LEU A 33 -12.73 2.28 -3.48
CA LEU A 33 -11.43 2.74 -3.03
C LEU A 33 -11.61 3.44 -1.68
N VAL A 34 -10.92 2.95 -0.67
CA VAL A 34 -10.86 3.58 0.66
C VAL A 34 -9.53 4.30 0.79
N ILE A 35 -9.58 5.58 1.09
CA ILE A 35 -8.42 6.45 1.33
C ILE A 35 -8.41 6.82 2.82
N ALA A 36 -7.51 6.19 3.57
CA ALA A 36 -7.31 6.40 4.99
C ALA A 36 -6.06 7.25 5.22
N GLY A 37 -6.27 8.50 5.64
CA GLY A 37 -5.17 9.42 5.88
C GLY A 37 -5.61 10.86 6.02
N SER A 38 -4.68 11.70 6.45
CA SER A 38 -4.84 13.14 6.55
C SER A 38 -3.54 13.86 6.19
N ASN A 39 -3.64 15.15 6.05
CA ASN A 39 -2.50 16.06 5.98
C ASN A 39 -2.92 17.42 6.56
N ASP A 40 -2.53 17.67 7.79
CA ASP A 40 -2.88 18.92 8.47
C ASP A 40 -1.94 20.08 8.08
N VAL A 41 -0.82 19.77 7.42
CA VAL A 41 0.16 20.77 6.95
C VAL A 41 -0.22 21.33 5.58
N MET A 42 -0.84 20.51 4.72
CA MET A 42 -1.24 20.88 3.36
C MET A 42 -2.72 20.56 3.11
N PRO A 43 -3.64 21.22 3.81
CA PRO A 43 -5.08 20.93 3.70
C PRO A 43 -5.64 21.17 2.29
N GLU A 44 -5.05 22.09 1.53
CA GLU A 44 -5.42 22.37 0.13
C GLU A 44 -5.21 21.14 -0.78
N TYR A 45 -4.18 20.33 -0.55
CA TYR A 45 -3.99 19.10 -1.31
C TYR A 45 -5.05 18.04 -0.97
N VAL A 46 -5.43 17.95 0.30
CA VAL A 46 -6.55 17.07 0.71
C VAL A 46 -7.86 17.51 0.08
N GLN A 47 -8.10 18.81 0.02
CA GLN A 47 -9.28 19.36 -0.67
C GLN A 47 -9.25 19.06 -2.17
N TYR A 48 -8.11 19.21 -2.83
CA TYR A 48 -7.92 18.81 -4.23
C TYR A 48 -8.26 17.34 -4.46
N LEU A 49 -7.79 16.42 -3.60
CA LEU A 49 -8.11 15.00 -3.70
C LEU A 49 -9.61 14.71 -3.56
N ARG A 50 -10.29 15.41 -2.65
CA ARG A 50 -11.74 15.29 -2.48
C ARG A 50 -12.50 15.82 -3.68
N GLU A 51 -12.07 16.94 -4.24
CA GLU A 51 -12.66 17.51 -5.45
C GLU A 51 -12.46 16.58 -6.65
N LEU A 52 -11.28 15.99 -6.80
CA LEU A 52 -10.97 15.00 -7.84
C LEU A 52 -11.91 13.78 -7.77
N ALA A 53 -12.28 13.38 -6.58
CA ALA A 53 -13.11 12.18 -6.33
C ALA A 53 -14.61 12.49 -6.22
N LYS A 54 -15.05 13.74 -6.28
CA LYS A 54 -16.42 14.17 -5.91
C LYS A 54 -17.54 13.49 -6.69
N GLU A 55 -17.31 13.17 -7.95
CA GLU A 55 -18.31 12.52 -8.82
C GLU A 55 -18.38 11.00 -8.58
N SER A 56 -17.42 10.41 -7.84
CA SER A 56 -17.34 8.99 -7.60
C SER A 56 -17.88 8.61 -6.22
N LYS A 57 -19.05 7.98 -6.20
CA LYS A 57 -19.62 7.40 -4.96
C LYS A 57 -18.85 6.16 -4.45
N SER A 58 -17.92 5.65 -5.24
CA SER A 58 -17.11 4.47 -4.92
C SER A 58 -15.80 4.82 -4.21
N ILE A 59 -15.44 6.12 -4.07
CA ILE A 59 -14.23 6.57 -3.37
C ILE A 59 -14.62 7.15 -2.01
N ILE A 60 -14.03 6.60 -0.94
CA ILE A 60 -14.37 6.91 0.45
C ILE A 60 -13.13 7.44 1.16
N PHE A 61 -13.20 8.64 1.73
CA PHE A 61 -12.18 9.20 2.60
C PHE A 61 -12.58 9.00 4.06
N THR A 62 -11.77 8.29 4.83
CA THR A 62 -12.04 8.03 6.26
C THR A 62 -11.43 9.09 7.18
N GLY A 63 -10.49 9.92 6.68
CA GLY A 63 -9.56 10.64 7.53
C GLY A 63 -8.47 9.70 8.08
N ALA A 64 -7.70 10.17 9.06
CA ALA A 64 -6.70 9.34 9.72
C ALA A 64 -7.38 8.23 10.54
N VAL A 65 -6.82 7.02 10.49
CA VAL A 65 -7.29 5.87 11.25
C VAL A 65 -6.13 5.28 12.05
N TYR A 66 -6.44 4.75 13.23
CA TYR A 66 -5.43 4.25 14.17
C TYR A 66 -5.89 2.92 14.79
N ASP A 67 -4.96 2.25 15.42
CA ASP A 67 -5.19 1.08 16.25
C ASP A 67 -6.12 0.03 15.60
N ARG A 68 -7.13 -0.42 16.33
CA ARG A 68 -8.05 -1.48 15.90
C ARG A 68 -8.82 -1.17 14.61
N ASP A 69 -9.13 0.09 14.33
CA ASP A 69 -9.85 0.44 13.11
C ASP A 69 -8.94 0.37 11.89
N LYS A 70 -7.65 0.70 12.05
CA LYS A 70 -6.61 0.45 11.05
C LYS A 70 -6.52 -1.04 10.72
N ASP A 71 -6.43 -1.89 11.74
CA ASP A 71 -6.32 -3.34 11.56
C ASP A 71 -7.54 -3.91 10.81
N LYS A 72 -8.76 -3.50 11.18
CA LYS A 72 -9.99 -3.92 10.47
C LYS A 72 -9.98 -3.53 8.99
N LEU A 73 -9.49 -2.32 8.66
CA LEU A 73 -9.38 -1.90 7.26
C LEU A 73 -8.37 -2.76 6.50
N LEU A 74 -7.24 -3.07 7.10
CA LEU A 74 -6.23 -3.95 6.51
C LEU A 74 -6.76 -5.39 6.35
N GLU A 75 -7.41 -5.96 7.34
CA GLU A 75 -7.95 -7.32 7.30
C GLU A 75 -9.01 -7.53 6.21
N ALA A 76 -9.82 -6.52 5.92
CA ALA A 76 -10.96 -6.66 5.04
C ALA A 76 -10.72 -6.20 3.60
N CYS A 77 -9.63 -5.46 3.31
CA CYS A 77 -9.37 -4.96 1.96
C CYS A 77 -9.04 -6.09 0.96
N LEU A 78 -9.36 -5.84 -0.30
CA LEU A 78 -9.00 -6.71 -1.42
C LEU A 78 -7.50 -6.63 -1.69
N ALA A 79 -6.99 -5.40 -1.81
CA ALA A 79 -5.58 -5.12 -1.97
C ALA A 79 -5.22 -3.79 -1.30
N PHE A 80 -3.98 -3.70 -0.85
CA PHE A 80 -3.36 -2.47 -0.39
C PHE A 80 -2.63 -1.78 -1.55
N CYS A 81 -2.78 -0.47 -1.68
CA CYS A 81 -2.19 0.31 -2.76
C CYS A 81 -1.18 1.31 -2.24
N ILE A 82 0.05 1.27 -2.76
CA ILE A 82 1.14 2.18 -2.44
C ILE A 82 1.84 2.68 -3.71
N PRO A 83 1.25 3.68 -4.41
CA PRO A 83 1.78 4.19 -5.68
C PRO A 83 2.86 5.26 -5.51
N SER A 84 3.53 5.31 -4.36
CA SER A 84 4.50 6.34 -3.99
C SER A 84 5.64 6.46 -4.99
N THR A 85 6.10 7.69 -5.25
CA THR A 85 7.31 7.96 -6.03
C THR A 85 8.58 7.67 -5.21
N ILE A 86 8.52 7.92 -3.90
CA ILE A 86 9.65 7.75 -3.00
C ILE A 86 9.22 7.16 -1.66
N GLU A 87 9.99 6.17 -1.19
CA GLU A 87 9.89 5.54 0.12
C GLU A 87 11.28 5.22 0.65
N GLY A 88 11.43 5.25 1.99
CA GLY A 88 12.53 4.55 2.65
C GLY A 88 12.12 3.09 2.90
N LEU A 89 11.44 2.83 4.02
CA LEU A 89 10.73 1.57 4.29
C LEU A 89 9.33 1.94 4.78
N SER A 90 8.33 1.63 3.98
CA SER A 90 6.95 1.99 4.31
C SER A 90 6.39 1.09 5.41
N ILE A 91 6.14 1.66 6.59
CA ILE A 91 5.54 0.94 7.72
C ILE A 91 4.13 0.46 7.36
N THR A 92 3.33 1.27 6.68
CA THR A 92 1.97 0.87 6.28
C THR A 92 1.97 -0.28 5.28
N LEU A 93 3.00 -0.37 4.41
CA LEU A 93 3.20 -1.52 3.54
C LEU A 93 3.51 -2.78 4.36
N LEU A 94 4.42 -2.70 5.33
CA LEU A 94 4.74 -3.83 6.21
C LEU A 94 3.52 -4.25 7.04
N GLU A 95 2.70 -3.31 7.50
CA GLU A 95 1.43 -3.60 8.18
C GLU A 95 0.46 -4.33 7.24
N ALA A 96 0.29 -3.89 6.00
CA ALA A 96 -0.55 -4.59 5.02
C ALA A 96 -0.05 -6.01 4.75
N MET A 97 1.27 -6.20 4.62
CA MET A 97 1.89 -7.51 4.47
C MET A 97 1.66 -8.40 5.71
N SER A 98 1.70 -7.83 6.93
CA SER A 98 1.46 -8.56 8.19
C SER A 98 0.03 -9.05 8.33
N HIS A 99 -0.91 -8.45 7.61
CA HIS A 99 -2.29 -8.93 7.47
C HIS A 99 -2.50 -9.83 6.25
N GLY A 100 -1.41 -10.23 5.56
CA GLY A 100 -1.47 -11.07 4.38
C GLY A 100 -2.20 -10.40 3.21
N ARG A 101 -2.01 -9.10 2.99
CA ARG A 101 -2.71 -8.42 1.88
C ARG A 101 -1.91 -8.49 0.60
N ILE A 102 -2.62 -8.67 -0.51
CA ILE A 102 -2.07 -8.39 -1.84
C ILE A 102 -1.72 -6.91 -1.90
N CYS A 103 -0.54 -6.57 -2.44
CA CYS A 103 -0.06 -5.20 -2.51
C CYS A 103 0.16 -4.78 -3.96
N ILE A 104 -0.53 -3.73 -4.40
CA ILE A 104 -0.23 -3.00 -5.64
C ILE A 104 0.75 -1.90 -5.24
N ALA A 105 1.96 -1.96 -5.77
CA ALA A 105 3.03 -1.07 -5.35
C ALA A 105 3.78 -0.50 -6.56
N SER A 106 4.21 0.75 -6.45
CA SER A 106 5.13 1.32 -7.43
C SER A 106 6.45 0.55 -7.47
N ASP A 107 7.01 0.44 -8.67
CA ASP A 107 8.24 -0.27 -8.99
C ASP A 107 9.48 0.54 -8.55
N ILE A 108 9.60 0.82 -7.25
CA ILE A 108 10.75 1.51 -6.64
C ILE A 108 11.55 0.56 -5.73
N PRO A 109 12.85 0.82 -5.52
CA PRO A 109 13.73 -0.09 -4.77
C PRO A 109 13.19 -0.44 -3.37
N ALA A 110 12.65 0.54 -2.63
CA ALA A 110 12.13 0.31 -1.28
C ALA A 110 10.93 -0.65 -1.25
N ASN A 111 10.01 -0.54 -2.20
CA ASN A 111 8.85 -1.43 -2.29
C ASN A 111 9.30 -2.84 -2.71
N LYS A 112 10.27 -2.95 -3.63
CA LYS A 112 10.87 -4.24 -4.02
C LYS A 112 11.58 -4.92 -2.86
N GLU A 113 12.34 -4.17 -2.06
CA GLU A 113 12.98 -4.71 -0.86
C GLU A 113 11.95 -5.21 0.15
N ALA A 114 10.84 -4.50 0.34
CA ALA A 114 9.79 -4.94 1.24
C ALA A 114 9.06 -6.19 0.73
N LEU A 115 8.50 -6.15 -0.48
CA LEU A 115 7.60 -7.18 -1.01
C LEU A 115 8.34 -8.40 -1.59
N GLY A 116 9.57 -8.25 -2.11
CA GLY A 116 10.23 -9.33 -2.86
C GLY A 116 9.42 -9.72 -4.09
N ASP A 117 9.05 -11.00 -4.19
CA ASP A 117 8.36 -11.53 -5.37
C ASP A 117 6.83 -11.35 -5.34
N SER A 118 6.26 -10.83 -4.24
CA SER A 118 4.81 -10.74 -4.04
C SER A 118 4.16 -9.44 -4.50
N GLY A 119 4.91 -8.50 -5.08
CA GLY A 119 4.36 -7.22 -5.52
C GLY A 119 3.57 -7.33 -6.84
N VAL A 120 2.39 -6.69 -6.88
CA VAL A 120 1.75 -6.33 -8.14
C VAL A 120 2.32 -4.96 -8.54
N TRP A 121 3.30 -4.98 -9.42
CA TRP A 121 4.11 -3.80 -9.74
C TRP A 121 3.42 -2.85 -10.71
N CYS A 122 3.40 -1.57 -10.39
CA CYS A 122 3.01 -0.51 -11.30
C CYS A 122 4.13 0.53 -11.45
N LYS A 123 4.18 1.18 -12.59
CA LYS A 123 5.02 2.34 -12.78
C LYS A 123 4.49 3.49 -11.93
N TYR A 124 5.38 4.20 -11.24
CA TYR A 124 4.98 5.41 -10.52
C TYR A 124 4.60 6.51 -11.53
N GLU A 125 3.65 7.37 -11.13
CA GLU A 125 3.13 8.45 -11.97
C GLU A 125 2.54 8.01 -13.32
N ASP A 126 2.12 6.75 -13.45
CA ASP A 126 1.48 6.19 -14.63
C ASP A 126 0.06 5.71 -14.27
N VAL A 127 -0.94 6.53 -14.60
CA VAL A 127 -2.36 6.25 -14.30
C VAL A 127 -2.85 5.01 -15.04
N ASP A 128 -2.46 4.85 -16.30
CA ASP A 128 -2.92 3.76 -17.16
C ASP A 128 -2.38 2.41 -16.65
N ASP A 129 -1.09 2.37 -16.32
CA ASP A 129 -0.48 1.16 -15.78
C ASP A 129 -1.09 0.81 -14.40
N LEU A 130 -1.26 1.78 -13.50
CA LEU A 130 -1.88 1.56 -12.20
C LEU A 130 -3.34 1.07 -12.35
N ALA A 131 -4.13 1.65 -13.27
CA ALA A 131 -5.49 1.19 -13.56
C ALA A 131 -5.48 -0.26 -14.05
N SER A 132 -4.54 -0.63 -14.91
CA SER A 132 -4.37 -2.01 -15.38
C SER A 132 -4.10 -2.99 -14.23
N LYS A 133 -3.30 -2.60 -13.22
CA LYS A 133 -3.00 -3.44 -12.04
C LYS A 133 -4.20 -3.56 -11.10
N ILE A 134 -4.99 -2.51 -10.96
CA ILE A 134 -6.26 -2.54 -10.23
C ILE A 134 -7.20 -3.56 -10.88
N ILE A 135 -7.39 -3.49 -12.20
CA ILE A 135 -8.22 -4.45 -12.94
C ILE A 135 -7.64 -5.86 -12.82
N PHE A 136 -6.31 -6.01 -12.97
CA PHE A 136 -5.65 -7.30 -12.86
C PHE A 136 -5.93 -7.99 -11.52
N VAL A 137 -5.82 -7.28 -10.41
CA VAL A 137 -6.13 -7.84 -9.08
C VAL A 137 -7.59 -8.24 -8.97
N ALA A 138 -8.52 -7.41 -9.48
CA ALA A 138 -9.96 -7.73 -9.43
C ALA A 138 -10.31 -9.02 -10.16
N THR A 139 -9.64 -9.26 -11.31
CA THR A 139 -9.98 -10.37 -12.24
C THR A 139 -9.13 -11.62 -12.04
N ASN A 140 -8.00 -11.53 -11.32
CA ASN A 140 -7.06 -12.66 -11.17
C ASN A 140 -6.76 -12.97 -9.69
N TYR A 141 -7.62 -12.56 -8.76
CA TYR A 141 -7.38 -12.70 -7.33
C TYR A 141 -6.94 -14.12 -6.94
N ASP A 142 -7.66 -15.14 -7.39
CA ASP A 142 -7.38 -16.55 -7.03
C ASP A 142 -5.99 -17.00 -7.53
N LYS A 143 -5.52 -16.48 -8.67
CA LYS A 143 -4.21 -16.81 -9.23
C LYS A 143 -3.06 -16.20 -8.46
N ILE A 144 -3.30 -15.08 -7.76
CA ILE A 144 -2.30 -14.34 -7.01
C ILE A 144 -2.48 -14.43 -5.49
N ALA A 145 -3.48 -15.17 -5.01
CA ALA A 145 -3.77 -15.34 -3.57
C ALA A 145 -2.59 -15.95 -2.77
N TRP A 146 -1.66 -16.65 -3.43
CA TRP A 146 -0.42 -17.12 -2.82
C TRP A 146 0.43 -16.00 -2.20
N GLN A 147 0.30 -14.76 -2.71
CA GLN A 147 1.00 -13.58 -2.19
C GLN A 147 0.60 -13.29 -0.74
N GLU A 148 -0.61 -13.63 -0.34
CA GLU A 148 -1.08 -13.43 1.05
C GLU A 148 -0.20 -14.24 2.03
N TYR A 149 0.00 -15.52 1.73
CA TYR A 149 0.87 -16.37 2.55
C TYR A 149 2.35 -15.97 2.47
N TYR A 150 2.82 -15.63 1.26
CA TYR A 150 4.19 -15.17 1.05
C TYR A 150 4.49 -13.91 1.88
N ASN A 151 3.59 -12.93 1.90
CA ASN A 151 3.73 -11.71 2.69
C ASN A 151 3.79 -11.98 4.19
N LEU A 152 2.90 -12.82 4.72
CA LEU A 152 2.93 -13.24 6.13
C LEU A 152 4.25 -13.92 6.51
N LYS A 153 4.74 -14.82 5.67
CA LYS A 153 6.02 -15.49 5.87
C LYS A 153 7.17 -14.50 5.87
N ARG A 154 7.24 -13.63 4.87
CA ARG A 154 8.30 -12.65 4.70
C ARG A 154 8.39 -11.66 5.87
N ILE A 155 7.25 -11.18 6.40
CA ILE A 155 7.22 -10.35 7.60
C ILE A 155 7.86 -11.07 8.79
N LYS A 156 7.48 -12.33 9.04
CA LYS A 156 8.02 -13.13 10.15
C LYS A 156 9.53 -13.37 10.02
N GLU A 157 10.01 -13.58 8.81
CA GLU A 157 11.42 -13.91 8.55
C GLU A 157 12.34 -12.68 8.52
N ARG A 158 11.84 -11.50 8.13
CA ARG A 158 12.71 -10.35 7.85
C ARG A 158 12.42 -9.08 8.65
N PHE A 159 11.17 -8.84 9.04
CA PHE A 159 10.75 -7.52 9.52
C PHE A 159 10.21 -7.50 10.96
N ILE A 160 10.27 -8.60 11.69
CA ILE A 160 9.99 -8.59 13.12
C ILE A 160 11.18 -8.03 13.90
N TRP A 161 10.90 -7.31 14.97
CA TRP A 161 11.92 -6.65 15.80
C TRP A 161 13.05 -7.58 16.26
N ARG A 162 12.73 -8.83 16.59
CA ARG A 162 13.75 -9.82 16.98
C ARG A 162 14.78 -10.04 15.87
N THR A 163 14.31 -10.34 14.64
CA THR A 163 15.19 -10.58 13.49
C THR A 163 16.05 -9.36 13.18
N VAL A 164 15.45 -8.16 13.20
CA VAL A 164 16.18 -6.91 12.97
C VAL A 164 17.24 -6.68 14.04
N ALA A 165 16.92 -6.89 15.32
CA ALA A 165 17.85 -6.73 16.43
C ALA A 165 19.01 -7.73 16.36
N GLU A 166 18.75 -9.00 16.02
CA GLU A 166 19.78 -10.05 15.85
C GLU A 166 20.74 -9.71 14.70
N GLN A 167 20.20 -9.24 13.56
CA GLN A 167 21.02 -8.80 12.42
C GLN A 167 21.90 -7.61 12.80
N TYR A 168 21.33 -6.62 13.50
CA TYR A 168 22.06 -5.44 13.94
C TYR A 168 23.17 -5.80 14.95
N ALA A 169 22.89 -6.64 15.93
CA ALA A 169 23.87 -7.12 16.89
C ALA A 169 25.02 -7.87 16.20
N SER A 170 24.69 -8.77 15.25
CA SER A 170 25.69 -9.48 14.45
C SER A 170 26.58 -8.55 13.64
N TYR A 171 26.01 -7.49 13.09
CA TYR A 171 26.77 -6.46 12.35
C TYR A 171 27.74 -5.70 13.27
N LEU A 172 27.27 -5.26 14.44
CA LEU A 172 28.12 -4.58 15.42
C LEU A 172 29.27 -5.46 15.92
N HIS A 173 29.02 -6.75 16.23
CA HIS A 173 30.07 -7.68 16.62
C HIS A 173 31.17 -7.79 15.57
N ARG A 174 30.82 -7.82 14.29
CA ARG A 174 31.82 -7.86 13.20
C ARG A 174 32.67 -6.59 13.10
N ILE A 175 32.09 -5.43 13.40
CA ILE A 175 32.85 -4.16 13.37
C ILE A 175 33.82 -4.08 14.54
N VAL A 176 33.42 -4.53 15.74
CA VAL A 176 34.24 -4.44 16.96
C VAL A 176 35.34 -5.52 16.98
N ALA A 177 35.15 -6.65 16.28
CA ALA A 177 36.11 -7.75 16.21
C ALA A 177 37.25 -7.53 15.17
N ASN A 178 37.17 -6.49 14.34
CA ASN A 178 38.20 -6.05 13.41
C ASN A 178 38.92 -4.79 13.92
#